data_a75338613b6ce57bd291af49164d4083
#
_entry.id   a75338613b6ce57bd291af49164d4083
#
_cell.length_a   1.000
_cell.length_b   1.000
_cell.length_c   1.000
_cell.angle_alpha   90.00
_cell.angle_beta   90.00
_cell.angle_gamma   90.00
#
_symmetry.space_group_name_H-M   'P 1'
#
loop_
_entity.id
_entity.type
_entity.pdbx_description
1 polymer ?
#
loop_
_entity_poly.entity_id
_entity_poly.type
_entity_poly.pdbx_seq_one_letter_code
_entity_poly.pdbx_strand_id
1 'polypeptide(L)'
;MKPPGPRATVAVAAAALATAGCGGGSSHPASAGGFKNVAPAAIALRSPAFSSGQPIPRAYTCDGRGISPPLRWSGVPAEAHALVLFMRDIDAPGGNFVHWVVTDIPTDTDSVPAGHAPRGGIQEKNSTRSVGYTPPCPPHGDRPHRYVITILALARRPSSRAPLTGTGLASGTLVGSYARR
;
A
#
# COMPACT_ATOMS: atom_id res chain seq x y z
N MET A 1 -69.39 16.99 -15.71
CA MET A 1 -69.42 17.63 -17.05
C MET A 1 -68.99 19.08 -16.88
N LYS A 2 -67.83 19.46 -17.32
CA LYS A 2 -67.44 20.85 -17.54
C LYS A 2 -66.35 20.85 -18.65
N PRO A 3 -66.46 21.72 -19.64
CA PRO A 3 -65.69 21.68 -20.85
C PRO A 3 -64.29 22.29 -20.74
N PRO A 4 -63.43 22.12 -21.74
CA PRO A 4 -62.05 22.54 -21.74
C PRO A 4 -61.89 24.00 -22.21
N GLY A 5 -60.95 24.72 -21.61
CA GLY A 5 -60.54 26.08 -21.99
C GLY A 5 -59.22 26.08 -22.85
N PRO A 6 -58.92 27.13 -23.54
CA PRO A 6 -58.24 27.10 -24.83
C PRO A 6 -56.70 27.16 -24.73
N ARG A 7 -56.12 26.63 -25.81
CA ARG A 7 -54.70 26.70 -26.19
C ARG A 7 -54.32 28.16 -26.54
N ALA A 8 -53.20 28.61 -26.01
CA ALA A 8 -52.48 29.74 -26.57
C ALA A 8 -51.10 29.29 -26.99
N THR A 9 -50.91 29.30 -28.29
CA THR A 9 -49.66 29.13 -29.00
C THR A 9 -48.99 30.53 -29.08
N VAL A 10 -47.78 30.68 -28.62
CA VAL A 10 -46.93 31.81 -29.04
C VAL A 10 -45.59 31.26 -29.45
N ALA A 11 -45.24 31.61 -30.67
CA ALA A 11 -44.00 31.21 -31.34
C ALA A 11 -42.95 32.32 -31.22
N VAL A 12 -41.68 31.90 -31.38
CA VAL A 12 -40.54 32.59 -31.98
C VAL A 12 -39.78 33.60 -31.10
N ALA A 13 -38.53 33.32 -30.77
CA ALA A 13 -37.39 33.99 -31.41
C ALA A 13 -36.06 33.33 -31.00
N ALA A 14 -35.28 32.98 -32.01
CA ALA A 14 -33.89 32.54 -31.87
C ALA A 14 -33.02 33.78 -31.64
N ALA A 15 -32.10 33.72 -30.68
CA ALA A 15 -30.93 34.59 -30.63
C ALA A 15 -29.73 33.78 -30.14
N ALA A 16 -28.84 33.48 -31.05
CA ALA A 16 -27.52 32.94 -30.79
C ALA A 16 -26.64 34.05 -30.23
N LEU A 17 -26.03 33.81 -29.07
CA LEU A 17 -24.87 34.56 -28.61
C LEU A 17 -23.88 33.57 -28.01
N ALA A 18 -22.79 33.38 -28.73
CA ALA A 18 -21.60 32.67 -28.27
C ALA A 18 -20.89 33.53 -27.23
N THR A 19 -20.66 32.98 -26.04
CA THR A 19 -19.62 33.47 -25.16
C THR A 19 -18.81 32.30 -24.65
N ALA A 20 -17.56 32.29 -25.07
CA ALA A 20 -16.53 31.42 -24.52
C ALA A 20 -16.36 31.72 -23.02
N GLY A 21 -16.56 30.73 -22.19
CA GLY A 21 -16.30 30.75 -20.75
C GLY A 21 -15.43 29.57 -20.40
N CYS A 22 -14.12 29.75 -20.38
CA CYS A 22 -13.19 28.84 -19.74
C CYS A 22 -13.49 28.80 -18.24
N GLY A 23 -14.02 27.69 -17.77
CA GLY A 23 -14.19 27.39 -16.38
C GLY A 23 -13.71 25.96 -16.12
N GLY A 24 -12.39 25.78 -16.07
CA GLY A 24 -11.77 24.51 -15.67
C GLY A 24 -12.03 24.24 -14.20
N GLY A 25 -13.11 23.54 -13.90
CA GLY A 25 -13.31 22.91 -12.62
C GLY A 25 -12.40 21.70 -12.49
N SER A 26 -11.20 21.90 -11.96
CA SER A 26 -10.34 20.80 -11.54
C SER A 26 -10.96 20.12 -10.34
N SER A 27 -11.78 19.11 -10.56
CA SER A 27 -12.13 18.13 -9.54
C SER A 27 -10.85 17.35 -9.23
N HIS A 28 -10.18 17.73 -8.15
CA HIS A 28 -9.10 16.95 -7.57
C HIS A 28 -9.73 15.68 -6.96
N PRO A 29 -9.42 14.50 -7.47
CA PRO A 29 -9.72 13.28 -6.72
C PRO A 29 -8.85 13.34 -5.46
N ALA A 30 -9.50 13.21 -4.30
CA ALA A 30 -8.81 13.04 -3.03
C ALA A 30 -7.79 11.89 -3.18
N SER A 31 -6.52 12.26 -3.21
CA SER A 31 -5.43 11.30 -3.22
C SER A 31 -5.45 10.53 -1.91
N ALA A 32 -6.06 9.35 -1.92
CA ALA A 32 -5.69 8.32 -0.96
C ALA A 32 -4.17 8.20 -1.05
N GLY A 33 -3.46 8.51 0.05
CA GLY A 33 -2.00 8.48 0.13
C GLY A 33 -1.44 7.08 -0.13
N GLY A 34 -1.43 6.68 -1.38
CA GLY A 34 -0.72 5.51 -1.86
C GLY A 34 0.70 5.92 -2.18
N PHE A 35 1.67 5.08 -1.83
CA PHE A 35 3.05 5.17 -2.29
C PHE A 35 3.07 5.21 -3.83
N LYS A 36 2.87 6.39 -4.41
CA LYS A 36 2.94 6.61 -5.86
C LYS A 36 4.40 6.83 -6.21
N ASN A 37 4.85 6.16 -7.26
CA ASN A 37 6.17 6.20 -7.86
C ASN A 37 7.23 5.44 -7.07
N VAL A 38 7.04 4.12 -6.99
CA VAL A 38 8.11 3.21 -6.68
C VAL A 38 9.03 3.16 -7.91
N ALA A 39 10.32 3.40 -7.71
CA ALA A 39 11.33 3.21 -8.73
C ALA A 39 11.25 1.80 -9.34
N PRO A 40 11.75 1.56 -10.56
CA PRO A 40 11.82 0.23 -11.13
C PRO A 40 12.38 -0.75 -10.11
N ALA A 41 11.77 -1.96 -10.01
CA ALA A 41 12.20 -2.97 -9.06
C ALA A 41 13.67 -3.33 -9.30
N ALA A 42 14.54 -2.93 -8.39
CA ALA A 42 15.97 -3.19 -8.46
C ALA A 42 16.45 -4.03 -7.27
N ILE A 43 15.65 -4.10 -6.18
CA ILE A 43 15.98 -4.89 -4.99
C ILE A 43 15.34 -6.26 -5.10
N ALA A 44 16.14 -7.31 -5.04
CA ALA A 44 15.65 -8.69 -4.99
C ALA A 44 15.23 -9.03 -3.56
N LEU A 45 13.93 -8.94 -3.25
CA LEU A 45 13.37 -9.33 -1.95
C LEU A 45 12.86 -10.77 -2.00
N ARG A 46 13.27 -11.59 -1.04
CA ARG A 46 12.92 -13.02 -0.96
C ARG A 46 12.68 -13.45 0.49
N SER A 47 11.95 -14.54 0.66
CA SER A 47 11.85 -15.25 1.95
C SER A 47 12.37 -16.68 1.79
N PRO A 48 13.18 -17.20 2.72
CA PRO A 48 13.49 -18.64 2.74
C PRO A 48 12.29 -19.51 3.15
N ALA A 49 11.19 -18.89 3.62
CA ALA A 49 10.01 -19.60 4.10
C ALA A 49 8.96 -19.83 3.00
N PHE A 50 8.87 -18.98 1.99
CA PHE A 50 7.94 -19.11 0.86
C PHE A 50 8.41 -18.30 -0.34
N SER A 51 8.00 -18.73 -1.52
CA SER A 51 8.25 -18.01 -2.79
C SER A 51 7.12 -17.04 -3.09
N SER A 52 7.39 -16.04 -3.95
CA SER A 52 6.37 -15.08 -4.39
C SER A 52 5.19 -15.79 -5.06
N GLY A 53 3.98 -15.39 -4.71
CA GLY A 53 2.72 -16.00 -5.15
C GLY A 53 2.29 -17.24 -4.36
N GLN A 54 3.14 -17.77 -3.49
CA GLN A 54 2.83 -18.96 -2.68
C GLN A 54 2.16 -18.62 -1.35
N PRO A 55 1.49 -19.60 -0.72
CA PRO A 55 0.92 -19.44 0.60
C PRO A 55 1.98 -19.11 1.65
N ILE A 56 1.64 -18.18 2.56
CA ILE A 56 2.43 -17.88 3.75
C ILE A 56 2.27 -19.06 4.72
N PRO A 57 3.38 -19.69 5.18
CA PRO A 57 3.29 -20.79 6.14
C PRO A 57 2.61 -20.37 7.43
N ARG A 58 1.82 -21.28 8.00
CA ARG A 58 1.00 -21.08 9.19
C ARG A 58 1.76 -20.48 10.38
N ALA A 59 3.05 -20.79 10.52
CA ALA A 59 3.89 -20.24 11.58
C ALA A 59 3.93 -18.71 11.62
N TYR A 60 3.73 -18.04 10.49
CA TYR A 60 3.78 -16.59 10.33
C TYR A 60 2.41 -15.92 10.32
N THR A 61 1.35 -16.65 10.65
CA THR A 61 -0.05 -16.21 10.65
C THR A 61 -0.67 -16.33 12.04
N CYS A 62 -1.88 -15.80 12.23
CA CYS A 62 -2.60 -15.88 13.50
C CYS A 62 -3.02 -17.31 13.90
N ASP A 63 -3.04 -18.24 12.95
CA ASP A 63 -3.32 -19.66 13.24
C ASP A 63 -2.07 -20.46 13.61
N GLY A 64 -0.91 -19.80 13.72
CA GLY A 64 0.34 -20.38 14.13
C GLY A 64 1.05 -19.58 15.22
N ARG A 65 2.37 -19.42 15.11
CA ARG A 65 3.18 -18.68 16.09
C ARG A 65 2.98 -17.17 16.01
N GLY A 66 2.46 -16.66 14.91
CA GLY A 66 2.21 -15.24 14.71
C GLY A 66 3.46 -14.37 14.62
N ILE A 67 4.61 -14.95 14.29
CA ILE A 67 5.89 -14.22 14.16
C ILE A 67 6.09 -13.73 12.74
N SER A 68 6.91 -12.68 12.56
CA SER A 68 7.28 -12.19 11.22
C SER A 68 8.06 -13.24 10.42
N PRO A 69 7.87 -13.35 9.09
CA PRO A 69 8.64 -14.27 8.26
C PRO A 69 10.09 -13.81 8.14
N PRO A 70 11.04 -14.74 7.93
CA PRO A 70 12.42 -14.38 7.62
C PRO A 70 12.47 -13.80 6.22
N LEU A 71 13.29 -12.75 6.02
CA LEU A 71 13.47 -12.10 4.72
C LEU A 71 14.95 -11.92 4.41
N ARG A 72 15.26 -11.86 3.12
CA ARG A 72 16.57 -11.51 2.58
C ARG A 72 16.40 -10.59 1.38
N TRP A 73 17.32 -9.67 1.21
CA TRP A 73 17.32 -8.79 0.04
C TRP A 73 18.73 -8.50 -0.44
N SER A 74 18.83 -8.08 -1.71
CA SER A 74 20.09 -7.67 -2.34
C SER A 74 19.81 -6.65 -3.44
N GLY A 75 20.83 -5.98 -3.91
CA GLY A 75 20.70 -4.96 -4.95
C GLY A 75 20.27 -3.61 -4.42
N VAL A 76 20.61 -3.29 -3.16
CA VAL A 76 20.43 -1.94 -2.61
C VAL A 76 21.38 -0.99 -3.33
N PRO A 77 20.88 0.13 -3.93
CA PRO A 77 21.74 1.13 -4.56
C PRO A 77 22.72 1.76 -3.57
N ALA A 78 23.93 2.06 -4.04
CA ALA A 78 24.96 2.68 -3.22
C ALA A 78 24.58 4.09 -2.71
N GLU A 79 23.69 4.76 -3.45
CA GLU A 79 23.16 6.10 -3.14
C GLU A 79 22.07 6.07 -2.08
N ALA A 80 21.65 4.89 -1.65
CA ALA A 80 20.65 4.76 -0.61
C ALA A 80 21.23 5.14 0.76
N HIS A 81 20.45 5.90 1.52
CA HIS A 81 20.80 6.30 2.88
C HIS A 81 20.00 5.57 3.96
N ALA A 82 18.87 4.98 3.61
CA ALA A 82 18.06 4.15 4.48
C ALA A 82 17.16 3.21 3.68
N LEU A 83 16.72 2.12 4.32
CA LEU A 83 15.68 1.26 3.78
C LEU A 83 14.42 1.36 4.64
N VAL A 84 13.28 1.08 4.01
CA VAL A 84 11.98 0.92 4.65
C VAL A 84 11.40 -0.43 4.24
N LEU A 85 10.93 -1.19 5.22
CA LEU A 85 10.22 -2.44 5.01
C LEU A 85 8.78 -2.27 5.46
N PHE A 86 7.81 -2.69 4.64
CA PHE A 86 6.41 -2.73 5.06
C PHE A 86 5.68 -3.91 4.44
N MET A 87 4.67 -4.39 5.16
CA MET A 87 3.79 -5.47 4.73
C MET A 87 2.34 -4.98 4.76
N ARG A 88 1.60 -5.20 3.68
CA ARG A 88 0.19 -4.81 3.54
C ARG A 88 -0.65 -5.97 3.07
N ASP A 89 -1.85 -6.08 3.60
CA ASP A 89 -2.95 -6.85 3.04
C ASP A 89 -3.71 -5.94 2.07
N ILE A 90 -3.68 -6.27 0.79
CA ILE A 90 -4.32 -5.48 -0.27
C ILE A 90 -5.76 -5.94 -0.56
N ASP A 91 -6.19 -7.02 0.06
CA ASP A 91 -7.54 -7.59 -0.06
C ASP A 91 -8.38 -7.41 1.23
N ALA A 92 -7.83 -6.75 2.25
CA ALA A 92 -8.53 -6.51 3.51
C ALA A 92 -9.83 -5.72 3.30
N PRO A 93 -10.92 -6.05 4.03
CA PRO A 93 -12.13 -5.24 4.06
C PRO A 93 -11.81 -3.80 4.44
N GLY A 94 -12.22 -2.82 3.63
CA GLY A 94 -11.88 -1.41 3.83
C GLY A 94 -10.55 -0.96 3.22
N GLY A 95 -9.85 -1.84 2.50
CA GLY A 95 -8.62 -1.54 1.77
C GLY A 95 -7.35 -1.68 2.61
N ASN A 96 -6.24 -1.57 1.98
CA ASN A 96 -4.86 -1.65 2.46
C ASN A 96 -4.63 -1.66 3.99
N PHE A 97 -4.72 -2.83 4.61
CA PHE A 97 -4.37 -3.00 6.02
C PHE A 97 -2.85 -3.19 6.16
N VAL A 98 -2.22 -2.36 6.98
CA VAL A 98 -0.78 -2.41 7.22
C VAL A 98 -0.48 -3.34 8.38
N HIS A 99 0.28 -4.41 8.10
CA HIS A 99 0.67 -5.44 9.06
C HIS A 99 1.99 -5.15 9.75
N TRP A 100 2.92 -4.50 9.05
CA TRP A 100 4.26 -4.24 9.56
C TRP A 100 4.86 -3.04 8.86
N VAL A 101 5.56 -2.19 9.62
CA VAL A 101 6.37 -1.09 9.09
C VAL A 101 7.65 -1.03 9.90
N VAL A 102 8.78 -0.98 9.22
CA VAL A 102 10.10 -0.73 9.80
C VAL A 102 10.78 0.34 8.97
N THR A 103 11.15 1.41 9.61
CA THR A 103 11.83 2.56 8.99
C THR A 103 13.30 2.60 9.39
N ASP A 104 14.06 3.47 8.73
CA ASP A 104 15.45 3.77 9.05
C ASP A 104 16.38 2.54 9.14
N ILE A 105 16.07 1.49 8.35
CA ILE A 105 16.91 0.30 8.28
C ILE A 105 18.25 0.68 7.61
N PRO A 106 19.40 0.37 8.24
CA PRO A 106 20.72 0.61 7.64
C PRO A 106 20.88 -0.12 6.31
N THR A 107 21.55 0.50 5.35
CA THR A 107 21.72 -0.04 3.99
C THR A 107 22.68 -1.22 3.91
N ASP A 108 23.48 -1.45 4.94
CA ASP A 108 24.33 -2.63 5.12
C ASP A 108 23.57 -3.85 5.70
N THR A 109 22.31 -3.68 6.06
CA THR A 109 21.43 -4.78 6.48
C THR A 109 20.85 -5.44 5.22
N ASP A 110 20.96 -6.75 5.10
CA ASP A 110 20.53 -7.56 3.95
C ASP A 110 19.50 -8.63 4.29
N SER A 111 19.16 -8.76 5.57
CA SER A 111 18.29 -9.83 6.04
C SER A 111 17.64 -9.53 7.39
N VAL A 112 16.59 -10.29 7.69
CA VAL A 112 15.94 -10.34 9.00
C VAL A 112 15.55 -11.79 9.32
N PRO A 113 15.91 -12.33 10.50
CA PRO A 113 15.46 -13.63 10.95
C PRO A 113 13.96 -13.65 11.26
N ALA A 114 13.34 -14.83 11.29
CA ALA A 114 11.95 -14.99 11.69
C ALA A 114 11.73 -14.48 13.13
N GLY A 115 10.65 -13.70 13.33
CA GLY A 115 10.25 -13.17 14.63
C GLY A 115 11.06 -11.97 15.11
N HIS A 116 11.94 -11.41 14.27
CA HIS A 116 12.75 -10.26 14.60
C HIS A 116 12.42 -9.06 13.71
N ALA A 117 12.87 -7.88 14.11
CA ALA A 117 12.95 -6.71 13.23
C ALA A 117 14.33 -6.65 12.55
N PRO A 118 14.44 -6.02 11.37
CA PRO A 118 15.74 -5.72 10.77
C PRO A 118 16.66 -4.97 11.73
N ARG A 119 17.92 -5.37 11.80
CA ARG A 119 18.92 -4.74 12.68
C ARG A 119 19.00 -3.24 12.43
N GLY A 120 18.95 -2.44 13.49
CA GLY A 120 19.03 -0.98 13.42
C GLY A 120 17.75 -0.28 12.94
N GLY A 121 16.77 -1.01 12.45
CA GLY A 121 15.50 -0.45 12.00
C GLY A 121 14.56 -0.09 13.16
N ILE A 122 13.72 0.91 12.93
CA ILE A 122 12.72 1.40 13.89
C ILE A 122 11.36 0.82 13.48
N GLN A 123 10.75 0.06 14.39
CA GLN A 123 9.39 -0.44 14.16
C GLN A 123 8.36 0.64 14.44
N GLU A 124 7.43 0.81 13.53
CA GLU A 124 6.35 1.80 13.59
C GLU A 124 5.00 1.15 13.94
N LYS A 125 4.00 2.02 14.20
CA LYS A 125 2.63 1.58 14.41
C LYS A 125 2.04 1.06 13.11
N ASN A 126 1.36 -0.08 13.21
CA ASN A 126 0.59 -0.70 12.13
C ASN A 126 -0.91 -0.31 12.20
N SER A 127 -1.75 -0.93 11.38
CA SER A 127 -3.20 -0.64 11.34
C SER A 127 -3.95 -1.02 12.63
N THR A 128 -3.40 -1.89 13.48
CA THR A 128 -3.95 -2.17 14.81
C THR A 128 -3.52 -1.14 15.85
N ARG A 129 -2.71 -0.15 15.48
CA ARG A 129 -2.05 0.83 16.35
C ARG A 129 -0.96 0.22 17.26
N SER A 130 -0.63 -1.05 17.09
CA SER A 130 0.48 -1.72 17.77
C SER A 130 1.79 -1.44 17.04
N VAL A 131 2.89 -1.36 17.76
CA VAL A 131 4.24 -1.29 17.19
C VAL A 131 4.69 -2.70 16.83
N GLY A 132 5.20 -2.87 15.60
CA GLY A 132 5.75 -4.12 15.13
C GLY A 132 4.84 -4.92 14.20
N TYR A 133 5.07 -6.23 14.13
CA TYR A 133 4.39 -7.13 13.23
C TYR A 133 3.03 -7.57 13.78
N THR A 134 1.99 -7.49 12.95
CA THR A 134 0.68 -8.12 13.16
C THR A 134 0.52 -9.25 12.14
N PRO A 135 0.23 -10.50 12.56
CA PRO A 135 0.17 -11.61 11.63
C PRO A 135 -1.03 -11.54 10.69
N PRO A 136 -0.95 -12.10 9.47
CA PRO A 136 -2.08 -12.38 8.61
C PRO A 136 -3.19 -13.11 9.33
N CYS A 137 -4.39 -12.54 9.33
CA CYS A 137 -5.57 -13.10 10.00
C CYS A 137 -6.86 -12.70 9.23
N PRO A 138 -7.04 -13.16 7.98
CA PRO A 138 -8.24 -12.86 7.23
C PRO A 138 -9.46 -13.52 7.90
N PRO A 139 -10.69 -13.05 7.67
CA PRO A 139 -11.90 -13.69 8.15
C PRO A 139 -11.99 -15.15 7.72
N HIS A 140 -12.61 -16.01 8.55
CA HIS A 140 -12.88 -17.39 8.16
C HIS A 140 -13.79 -17.45 6.96
N GLY A 141 -13.46 -18.32 5.99
CA GLY A 141 -14.25 -18.53 4.79
C GLY A 141 -14.05 -17.50 3.67
N ASP A 142 -13.25 -16.44 3.93
CA ASP A 142 -12.89 -15.52 2.86
C ASP A 142 -11.93 -16.19 1.86
N ARG A 143 -11.97 -15.67 0.62
CA ARG A 143 -10.95 -16.01 -0.37
C ARG A 143 -9.54 -15.69 0.20
N PRO A 144 -8.47 -16.32 -0.32
CA PRO A 144 -7.13 -15.99 0.11
C PRO A 144 -6.83 -14.50 -0.09
N HIS A 145 -6.36 -13.83 0.98
CA HIS A 145 -5.86 -12.47 0.91
C HIS A 145 -4.42 -12.45 0.44
N ARG A 146 -4.03 -11.40 -0.27
CA ARG A 146 -2.66 -11.17 -0.73
C ARG A 146 -1.94 -10.20 0.20
N TYR A 147 -0.80 -10.65 0.67
CA TYR A 147 0.09 -9.90 1.56
C TYR A 147 1.32 -9.48 0.77
N VAL A 148 1.44 -8.17 0.54
CA VAL A 148 2.53 -7.59 -0.22
C VAL A 148 3.57 -7.06 0.75
N ILE A 149 4.74 -7.69 0.78
CA ILE A 149 5.92 -7.21 1.51
C ILE A 149 6.74 -6.40 0.53
N THR A 150 7.10 -5.17 0.91
CA THR A 150 7.90 -4.27 0.08
C THR A 150 9.11 -3.80 0.87
N ILE A 151 10.27 -3.79 0.23
CA ILE A 151 11.44 -3.04 0.68
C ILE A 151 11.67 -1.87 -0.27
N LEU A 152 12.00 -0.72 0.28
CA LEU A 152 12.20 0.52 -0.46
C LEU A 152 13.53 1.15 -0.03
N ALA A 153 14.38 1.48 -0.98
CA ALA A 153 15.60 2.24 -0.74
C ALA A 153 15.32 3.74 -0.90
N LEU A 154 15.75 4.53 0.06
CA LEU A 154 15.53 5.97 0.11
C LEU A 154 16.84 6.74 -0.05
N ALA A 155 16.81 7.84 -0.82
CA ALA A 155 17.93 8.77 -0.97
C ALA A 155 18.17 9.62 0.29
N ARG A 156 17.26 9.60 1.26
CA ARG A 156 17.37 10.33 2.54
C ARG A 156 16.72 9.50 3.63
N ARG A 157 17.24 9.62 4.84
CA ARG A 157 16.57 9.01 6.01
C ARG A 157 15.21 9.66 6.23
N PRO A 158 14.15 8.87 6.49
CA PRO A 158 12.86 9.44 6.84
C PRO A 158 12.99 10.18 8.17
N SER A 159 12.49 11.40 8.24
CA SER A 159 12.31 12.05 9.54
C SER A 159 11.15 11.35 10.27
N SER A 160 11.27 11.16 11.58
CA SER A 160 10.33 10.40 12.45
C SER A 160 8.88 10.91 12.44
N ARG A 161 8.53 11.91 11.65
CA ARG A 161 7.19 12.49 11.51
C ARG A 161 6.74 12.75 10.08
N ALA A 162 7.62 12.52 9.09
CA ALA A 162 7.21 12.70 7.70
C ALA A 162 6.45 11.46 7.23
N PRO A 163 5.32 11.62 6.53
CA PRO A 163 4.75 10.51 5.80
C PRO A 163 5.84 9.96 4.88
N LEU A 164 5.88 8.63 4.70
CA LEU A 164 6.80 7.96 3.78
C LEU A 164 6.48 8.37 2.32
N THR A 165 6.53 9.67 2.07
CA THR A 165 6.28 10.34 0.79
C THR A 165 7.62 10.68 0.18
N GLY A 166 8.25 9.74 -0.45
CA GLY A 166 9.48 9.95 -1.20
C GLY A 166 9.52 9.04 -2.41
N THR A 167 10.08 9.52 -3.50
CA THR A 167 10.48 8.64 -4.59
C THR A 167 11.62 7.76 -4.08
N GLY A 168 11.35 6.46 -3.93
CA GLY A 168 12.41 5.50 -3.65
C GLY A 168 13.40 5.44 -4.81
N LEU A 169 14.66 5.22 -4.51
CA LEU A 169 15.70 4.95 -5.51
C LEU A 169 15.48 3.59 -6.16
N ALA A 170 15.06 2.61 -5.37
CA ALA A 170 14.79 1.26 -5.79
C ALA A 170 13.79 0.58 -4.85
N SER A 171 13.14 -0.47 -5.33
CA SER A 171 12.24 -1.27 -4.50
C SER A 171 12.30 -2.74 -4.88
N GLY A 172 11.86 -3.59 -3.94
CA GLY A 172 11.62 -5.00 -4.16
C GLY A 172 10.32 -5.43 -3.50
N THR A 173 9.63 -6.39 -4.08
CA THR A 173 8.38 -6.91 -3.54
C THR A 173 8.40 -8.43 -3.46
N LEU A 174 7.74 -8.95 -2.42
CA LEU A 174 7.42 -10.36 -2.24
C LEU A 174 5.93 -10.46 -1.91
N VAL A 175 5.19 -11.27 -2.63
CA VAL A 175 3.76 -11.47 -2.43
C VAL A 175 3.53 -12.87 -1.86
N GLY A 176 2.85 -12.95 -0.72
CA GLY A 176 2.33 -14.20 -0.19
C GLY A 176 0.81 -14.19 -0.14
N SER A 177 0.19 -15.33 -0.01
CA SER A 177 -1.26 -15.44 0.20
C SER A 177 -1.58 -16.20 1.48
N TYR A 178 -2.73 -15.90 2.09
CA TYR A 178 -3.23 -16.68 3.22
C TYR A 178 -4.75 -16.63 3.28
N ALA A 179 -5.36 -17.78 3.61
CA ALA A 179 -6.78 -17.93 3.91
C ALA A 179 -6.95 -18.73 5.20
N ARG A 180 -7.98 -18.42 5.96
CA ARG A 180 -8.42 -19.23 7.12
C ARG A 180 -9.56 -20.14 6.68
N ARG A 181 -9.42 -21.44 6.94
CA ARG A 181 -10.43 -22.45 6.64
C ARG A 181 -11.26 -22.75 7.87
#